data_58280e3ebc4ab21124738e701a4ed0b6
#
_entry.id   58280e3ebc4ab21124738e701a4ed0b6
#
_cell.length_a   1.000
_cell.length_b   1.000
_cell.length_c   1.000
_cell.angle_alpha   90.00
_cell.angle_beta   90.00
_cell.angle_gamma   90.00
#
_symmetry.space_group_name_H-M   'P 1'
#
loop_
_entity.id
_entity.type
_entity.pdbx_description
1 polymer ?
#
loop_
_entity_poly.entity_id
_entity_poly.type
_entity_poly.pdbx_seq_one_letter_code
_entity_poly.pdbx_strand_id
1 'polypeptide(L)'
;MNIKNRIKVSISNIPKAVKPILGIQDSLITRSGRVFLKERGVWYEIIPKINKGRLRLTIRGKNWPLHRLLALAWIINPKPNEYNTVRHLDDNPLNNKLSNLRWGTPKMNTSDCIRNGNFFLPKPRYGKENNLYGKRGSKSPRSVVTKEVHTCIMYLHRLGYNKRSLSRILLLHPNTINRVLNKPQDYEY
;
A
#
# COMPACT_ATOMS: atom_id res chain seq x y z
N MET A 1 14.68 -2.65 22.78
CA MET A 1 13.84 -3.70 22.16
C MET A 1 12.56 -3.84 22.96
N ASN A 2 11.39 -3.63 22.37
CA ASN A 2 10.14 -3.46 23.12
C ASN A 2 9.60 -4.82 23.60
N ILE A 3 9.75 -5.12 24.89
CA ILE A 3 9.46 -6.41 25.54
C ILE A 3 7.94 -6.65 25.76
N LYS A 4 7.10 -5.63 25.55
CA LYS A 4 5.69 -5.60 26.01
C LYS A 4 4.72 -6.63 25.38
N ASN A 5 5.14 -7.43 24.37
CA ASN A 5 4.23 -8.34 23.67
C ASN A 5 4.81 -9.74 23.46
N ARG A 6 5.67 -10.18 24.38
CA ARG A 6 6.33 -11.49 24.29
C ARG A 6 6.20 -12.20 25.63
N ILE A 7 5.84 -13.45 25.60
CA ILE A 7 5.79 -14.32 26.76
C ILE A 7 6.85 -15.39 26.57
N LYS A 8 7.78 -15.52 27.51
CA LYS A 8 8.76 -16.62 27.53
C LYS A 8 8.02 -17.93 27.72
N VAL A 9 8.29 -18.91 26.87
CA VAL A 9 7.66 -20.22 26.94
C VAL A 9 8.71 -21.34 26.95
N SER A 10 8.41 -22.43 27.69
CA SER A 10 9.18 -23.65 27.57
C SER A 10 8.82 -24.36 26.26
N ILE A 11 9.77 -25.10 25.69
CA ILE A 11 9.54 -25.90 24.48
C ILE A 11 8.41 -26.91 24.67
N SER A 12 8.25 -27.44 25.89
CA SER A 12 7.17 -28.37 26.24
C SER A 12 5.78 -27.74 26.17
N ASN A 13 5.69 -26.41 26.28
CA ASN A 13 4.44 -25.65 26.22
C ASN A 13 4.07 -25.21 24.79
N ILE A 14 4.94 -25.49 23.80
CA ILE A 14 4.62 -25.25 22.40
C ILE A 14 3.75 -26.41 21.92
N PRO A 15 2.57 -26.14 21.34
CA PRO A 15 1.72 -27.21 20.82
C PRO A 15 2.43 -28.07 19.77
N LYS A 16 2.16 -29.37 19.76
CA LYS A 16 2.75 -30.29 18.76
C LYS A 16 2.33 -29.95 17.32
N ALA A 17 1.11 -29.44 17.13
CA ALA A 17 0.56 -29.06 15.83
C ALA A 17 0.98 -27.65 15.40
N VAL A 18 2.26 -27.47 15.09
CA VAL A 18 2.83 -26.22 14.59
C VAL A 18 3.54 -26.44 13.28
N LYS A 19 3.68 -25.38 12.49
CA LYS A 19 4.50 -25.34 11.27
C LYS A 19 5.48 -24.18 11.30
N PRO A 20 6.65 -24.31 10.67
CA PRO A 20 7.55 -23.17 10.46
C PRO A 20 6.88 -22.16 9.52
N ILE A 21 7.20 -20.89 9.72
CA ILE A 21 6.74 -19.83 8.84
C ILE A 21 7.74 -19.63 7.72
N LEU A 22 7.33 -19.81 6.49
CA LEU A 22 8.22 -19.68 5.33
C LEU A 22 8.85 -18.28 5.29
N GLY A 23 10.18 -18.25 5.18
CA GLY A 23 10.96 -17.00 5.13
C GLY A 23 11.23 -16.33 6.49
N ILE A 24 10.84 -16.94 7.61
CA ILE A 24 11.16 -16.47 8.95
C ILE A 24 11.81 -17.61 9.75
N GLN A 25 13.13 -17.56 9.90
CA GLN A 25 13.88 -18.57 10.65
C GLN A 25 13.42 -18.65 12.11
N ASP A 26 13.57 -19.83 12.71
CA ASP A 26 13.29 -20.08 14.12
C ASP A 26 11.89 -19.61 14.55
N SER A 27 10.91 -19.76 13.67
CA SER A 27 9.53 -19.37 13.92
C SER A 27 8.58 -20.54 13.70
N LEU A 28 7.58 -20.64 14.58
CA LEU A 28 6.53 -21.64 14.52
C LEU A 28 5.16 -20.96 14.64
N ILE A 29 4.16 -21.49 13.97
CA ILE A 29 2.78 -20.99 14.06
C ILE A 29 1.79 -22.16 14.14
N THR A 30 0.82 -22.04 15.04
CA THR A 30 -0.33 -22.97 15.11
C THR A 30 -1.38 -22.63 14.06
N ARG A 31 -2.31 -23.57 13.82
CA ARG A 31 -3.49 -23.31 12.98
C ARG A 31 -4.40 -22.19 13.52
N SER A 32 -4.41 -21.99 14.84
CA SER A 32 -5.17 -20.91 15.51
C SER A 32 -4.49 -19.56 15.47
N GLY A 33 -3.25 -19.46 14.96
CA GLY A 33 -2.52 -18.21 14.83
C GLY A 33 -1.65 -17.81 16.02
N ARG A 34 -1.40 -18.72 16.97
CA ARG A 34 -0.35 -18.50 17.99
C ARG A 34 1.01 -18.60 17.31
N VAL A 35 1.86 -17.60 17.52
CA VAL A 35 3.19 -17.48 16.88
C VAL A 35 4.27 -17.59 17.93
N PHE A 36 5.24 -18.46 17.69
CA PHE A 36 6.42 -18.68 18.54
C PHE A 36 7.68 -18.32 17.77
N LEU A 37 8.60 -17.65 18.43
CA LEU A 37 9.88 -17.24 17.86
C LEU A 37 11.02 -17.66 18.82
N LYS A 38 12.05 -18.28 18.29
CA LYS A 38 13.27 -18.61 19.03
C LYS A 38 14.29 -17.49 18.88
N GLU A 39 14.73 -16.92 19.98
CA GLU A 39 15.78 -15.91 20.00
C GLU A 39 16.82 -16.30 21.08
N ARG A 40 18.08 -16.36 20.70
CA ARG A 40 19.20 -16.74 21.61
C ARG A 40 18.92 -18.02 22.40
N GLY A 41 18.38 -19.04 21.74
CA GLY A 41 18.06 -20.33 22.37
C GLY A 41 16.76 -20.38 23.17
N VAL A 42 16.08 -19.26 23.39
CA VAL A 42 14.84 -19.15 24.18
C VAL A 42 13.64 -18.96 23.25
N TRP A 43 12.54 -19.67 23.54
CA TRP A 43 11.28 -19.51 22.84
C TRP A 43 10.41 -18.44 23.48
N TYR A 44 9.77 -17.65 22.65
CA TYR A 44 8.82 -16.61 23.02
C TYR A 44 7.54 -16.76 22.22
N GLU A 45 6.39 -16.71 22.87
CA GLU A 45 5.11 -16.50 22.21
C GLU A 45 4.93 -15.00 21.91
N ILE A 46 4.65 -14.66 20.66
CA ILE A 46 4.44 -13.29 20.23
C ILE A 46 2.94 -13.01 20.19
N ILE A 47 2.50 -12.06 21.01
CA ILE A 47 1.09 -11.71 21.10
C ILE A 47 0.72 -10.71 20.00
N PRO A 48 -0.28 -11.02 19.14
CA PRO A 48 -0.75 -10.11 18.12
C PRO A 48 -1.46 -8.91 18.75
N LYS A 49 -1.36 -7.76 18.07
CA LYS A 49 -2.11 -6.53 18.40
C LYS A 49 -3.00 -6.14 17.25
N ILE A 50 -4.14 -5.53 17.55
CA ILE A 50 -4.98 -4.89 16.53
C ILE A 50 -4.32 -3.58 16.13
N ASN A 51 -4.05 -3.44 14.84
CA ASN A 51 -3.54 -2.22 14.23
C ASN A 51 -4.27 -2.00 12.91
N LYS A 52 -4.92 -0.84 12.76
CA LYS A 52 -5.75 -0.49 11.59
C LYS A 52 -6.76 -1.59 11.23
N GLY A 53 -7.48 -2.11 12.24
CA GLY A 53 -8.51 -3.13 12.07
C GLY A 53 -8.00 -4.54 11.72
N ARG A 54 -6.69 -4.83 11.87
CA ARG A 54 -6.08 -6.13 11.55
C ARG A 54 -5.19 -6.61 12.69
N LEU A 55 -5.14 -7.92 12.90
CA LEU A 55 -4.17 -8.52 13.83
C LEU A 55 -2.77 -8.51 13.19
N ARG A 56 -1.81 -7.94 13.91
CA ARG A 56 -0.41 -7.81 13.47
C ARG A 56 0.55 -8.19 14.58
N LEU A 57 1.73 -8.66 14.18
CA LEU A 57 2.84 -9.01 15.07
C LEU A 57 4.11 -8.31 14.61
N THR A 58 4.95 -7.94 15.57
CA THR A 58 6.30 -7.45 15.27
C THR A 58 7.30 -8.57 15.48
N ILE A 59 7.91 -9.04 14.40
CA ILE A 59 8.93 -10.09 14.40
C ILE A 59 10.22 -9.49 13.85
N ARG A 60 11.28 -9.49 14.65
CA ARG A 60 12.61 -8.96 14.30
C ARG A 60 12.55 -7.56 13.66
N GLY A 61 11.78 -6.65 14.28
CA GLY A 61 11.61 -5.27 13.82
C GLY A 61 10.65 -5.06 12.65
N LYS A 62 10.19 -6.13 11.99
CA LYS A 62 9.20 -6.06 10.90
C LYS A 62 7.80 -6.33 11.41
N ASN A 63 6.83 -5.56 10.89
CA ASN A 63 5.43 -5.69 11.26
C ASN A 63 4.71 -6.60 10.26
N TRP A 64 4.26 -7.75 10.71
CA TRP A 64 3.62 -8.78 9.92
C TRP A 64 2.13 -8.90 10.22
N PRO A 65 1.24 -8.92 9.22
CA PRO A 65 -0.16 -9.25 9.45
C PRO A 65 -0.32 -10.75 9.72
N LEU A 66 -1.12 -11.12 10.71
CA LEU A 66 -1.30 -12.51 11.16
C LEU A 66 -1.81 -13.43 10.05
N HIS A 67 -2.80 -12.98 9.25
CA HIS A 67 -3.34 -13.77 8.13
C HIS A 67 -2.25 -14.16 7.11
N ARG A 68 -1.25 -13.29 6.89
CA ARG A 68 -0.15 -13.58 5.98
C ARG A 68 0.79 -14.65 6.55
N LEU A 69 1.07 -14.61 7.85
CA LEU A 69 1.88 -15.65 8.52
C LEU A 69 1.18 -17.00 8.49
N LEU A 70 -0.13 -17.03 8.74
CA LEU A 70 -0.94 -18.24 8.63
C LEU A 70 -0.92 -18.81 7.20
N ALA A 71 -1.07 -17.97 6.21
CA ALA A 71 -1.04 -18.40 4.82
C ALA A 71 0.33 -18.94 4.41
N LEU A 72 1.41 -18.28 4.82
CA LEU A 72 2.79 -18.74 4.53
C LEU A 72 3.10 -20.12 5.12
N ALA A 73 2.51 -20.47 6.27
CA ALA A 73 2.77 -21.74 6.93
C ALA A 73 1.79 -22.85 6.52
N TRP A 74 0.52 -22.52 6.28
CA TRP A 74 -0.54 -23.53 6.20
C TRP A 74 -1.24 -23.63 4.86
N ILE A 75 -1.13 -22.61 3.99
CA ILE A 75 -1.85 -22.56 2.71
C ILE A 75 -0.85 -22.57 1.57
N ILE A 76 -0.86 -23.62 0.77
CA ILE A 76 -0.02 -23.69 -0.43
C ILE A 76 -0.44 -22.58 -1.38
N ASN A 77 0.54 -21.80 -1.85
CA ASN A 77 0.31 -20.82 -2.90
C ASN A 77 0.42 -21.49 -4.27
N PRO A 78 -0.69 -21.64 -5.03
CA PRO A 78 -0.65 -22.36 -6.31
C PRO A 78 0.05 -21.58 -7.42
N LYS A 79 0.18 -20.24 -7.26
CA LYS A 79 0.81 -19.35 -8.27
C LYS A 79 1.62 -18.26 -7.57
N PRO A 80 2.82 -18.58 -7.03
CA PRO A 80 3.60 -17.65 -6.22
C PRO A 80 3.97 -16.34 -6.94
N ASN A 81 4.18 -16.39 -8.25
CA ASN A 81 4.52 -15.22 -9.07
C ASN A 81 3.33 -14.27 -9.32
N GLU A 82 2.10 -14.77 -9.26
CA GLU A 82 0.87 -13.99 -9.49
C GLU A 82 0.17 -13.65 -8.18
N TYR A 83 0.07 -14.62 -7.27
CA TYR A 83 -0.72 -14.52 -6.04
C TYR A 83 0.13 -13.98 -4.91
N ASN A 84 0.24 -12.67 -4.83
CA ASN A 84 1.02 -11.95 -3.84
C ASN A 84 0.20 -11.43 -2.65
N THR A 85 -1.12 -11.61 -2.69
CA THR A 85 -2.07 -11.12 -1.67
C THR A 85 -2.75 -12.29 -0.97
N VAL A 86 -2.91 -12.20 0.35
CA VAL A 86 -3.77 -13.11 1.11
C VAL A 86 -5.10 -12.42 1.36
N ARG A 87 -6.19 -13.04 0.90
CA ARG A 87 -7.56 -12.52 0.94
C ARG A 87 -8.35 -13.14 2.09
N HIS A 88 -9.23 -12.35 2.70
CA HIS A 88 -10.31 -12.87 3.54
C HIS A 88 -11.55 -13.02 2.67
N LEU A 89 -12.08 -14.23 2.57
CA LEU A 89 -13.21 -14.52 1.68
C LEU A 89 -14.51 -13.82 2.12
N ASP A 90 -14.64 -13.55 3.42
CA ASP A 90 -15.76 -12.83 4.04
C ASP A 90 -15.53 -11.34 4.22
N ASP A 91 -14.40 -10.81 3.73
CA ASP A 91 -13.92 -9.43 3.93
C ASP A 91 -13.75 -9.00 5.40
N ASN A 92 -13.84 -9.91 6.36
CA ASN A 92 -13.58 -9.61 7.75
C ASN A 92 -12.08 -9.79 8.08
N PRO A 93 -11.31 -8.71 8.26
CA PRO A 93 -9.86 -8.77 8.48
C PRO A 93 -9.47 -9.35 9.84
N LEU A 94 -10.42 -9.58 10.74
CA LEU A 94 -10.21 -10.22 12.03
C LEU A 94 -10.49 -11.74 11.99
N ASN A 95 -11.20 -12.22 10.97
CA ASN A 95 -11.48 -13.65 10.80
C ASN A 95 -10.31 -14.36 10.11
N ASN A 96 -9.32 -14.74 10.90
CA ASN A 96 -8.09 -15.39 10.42
C ASN A 96 -8.20 -16.94 10.39
N LYS A 97 -9.38 -17.51 10.35
CA LYS A 97 -9.57 -18.96 10.17
C LYS A 97 -8.99 -19.37 8.81
N LEU A 98 -8.26 -20.50 8.76
CA LEU A 98 -7.63 -20.98 7.52
C LEU A 98 -8.65 -21.26 6.41
N SER A 99 -9.88 -21.66 6.76
CA SER A 99 -10.99 -21.83 5.81
C SER A 99 -11.38 -20.53 5.11
N ASN A 100 -11.15 -19.39 5.76
CA ASN A 100 -11.49 -18.05 5.26
C ASN A 100 -10.34 -17.38 4.50
N LEU A 101 -9.13 -17.94 4.52
CA LEU A 101 -7.95 -17.35 3.91
C LEU A 101 -7.62 -18.02 2.57
N ARG A 102 -7.30 -17.23 1.54
CA ARG A 102 -6.84 -17.72 0.24
C ARG A 102 -5.77 -16.78 -0.34
N TRP A 103 -4.81 -17.38 -1.04
CA TRP A 103 -3.91 -16.64 -1.90
C TRP A 103 -4.65 -16.11 -3.13
N GLY A 104 -4.23 -14.95 -3.64
CA GLY A 104 -4.80 -14.39 -4.85
C GLY A 104 -4.15 -13.06 -5.25
N THR A 105 -4.78 -12.42 -6.23
CA THR A 105 -4.39 -11.10 -6.70
C THR A 105 -5.18 -9.98 -6.00
N PRO A 106 -4.70 -8.71 -6.05
CA PRO A 106 -5.50 -7.57 -5.59
C PRO A 106 -6.86 -7.46 -6.30
N LYS A 107 -6.93 -7.81 -7.59
CA LYS A 107 -8.18 -7.83 -8.36
C LYS A 107 -9.19 -8.83 -7.80
N MET A 108 -8.73 -10.04 -7.44
CA MET A 108 -9.58 -11.05 -6.81
C MET A 108 -10.10 -10.57 -5.44
N ASN A 109 -9.26 -9.89 -4.65
CA ASN A 109 -9.67 -9.33 -3.37
C ASN A 109 -10.77 -8.26 -3.55
N THR A 110 -10.64 -7.39 -4.56
CA THR A 110 -11.69 -6.42 -4.90
C THR A 110 -12.98 -7.13 -5.34
N SER A 111 -12.87 -8.22 -6.11
CA SER A 111 -14.04 -9.00 -6.53
C SER A 111 -14.75 -9.65 -5.34
N ASP A 112 -14.00 -10.13 -4.34
CA ASP A 112 -14.60 -10.65 -3.09
C ASP A 112 -15.36 -9.54 -2.36
N CYS A 113 -14.77 -8.35 -2.25
CA CYS A 113 -15.37 -7.18 -1.62
C CYS A 113 -16.68 -6.76 -2.31
N ILE A 114 -16.72 -6.78 -3.65
CA ILE A 114 -17.94 -6.52 -4.44
C ILE A 114 -19.01 -7.59 -4.15
N ARG A 115 -18.63 -8.87 -4.21
CA ARG A 115 -19.54 -9.99 -3.97
C ARG A 115 -20.16 -9.96 -2.57
N ASN A 116 -19.38 -9.55 -1.58
CA ASN A 116 -19.81 -9.46 -0.18
C ASN A 116 -20.57 -8.14 0.13
N GLY A 117 -20.80 -7.28 -0.87
CA GLY A 117 -21.51 -6.00 -0.70
C GLY A 117 -20.75 -4.93 0.08
N ASN A 118 -19.45 -5.14 0.32
CA ASN A 118 -18.60 -4.25 1.11
C ASN A 118 -17.79 -3.25 0.25
N PHE A 119 -18.00 -3.27 -1.06
CA PHE A 119 -17.30 -2.38 -1.98
C PHE A 119 -18.01 -1.04 -2.09
N PHE A 120 -17.43 -0.03 -1.48
CA PHE A 120 -17.89 1.35 -1.62
C PHE A 120 -16.98 2.09 -2.60
N LEU A 121 -17.52 2.51 -3.73
CA LEU A 121 -16.86 3.52 -4.55
C LEU A 121 -16.83 4.81 -3.73
N PRO A 122 -15.63 5.41 -3.51
CA PRO A 122 -15.59 6.72 -2.91
C PRO A 122 -16.44 7.65 -3.78
N LYS A 123 -17.36 8.38 -3.16
CA LYS A 123 -18.15 9.40 -3.88
C LYS A 123 -17.18 10.32 -4.61
N PRO A 124 -17.34 10.50 -5.93
CA PRO A 124 -16.50 11.44 -6.66
C PRO A 124 -16.63 12.81 -5.99
N ARG A 125 -15.54 13.40 -5.59
CA ARG A 125 -15.53 14.75 -5.04
C ARG A 125 -15.53 15.74 -6.19
N TYR A 126 -16.65 16.40 -6.42
CA TYR A 126 -16.80 17.43 -7.44
C TYR A 126 -16.74 18.83 -6.81
N GLY A 127 -16.38 19.81 -7.63
CA GLY A 127 -16.37 21.21 -7.20
C GLY A 127 -15.49 21.44 -5.97
N LYS A 128 -15.98 22.21 -5.01
CA LYS A 128 -15.25 22.62 -3.80
C LYS A 128 -14.86 21.46 -2.87
N GLU A 129 -15.53 20.32 -2.95
CA GLU A 129 -15.22 19.12 -2.17
C GLU A 129 -13.94 18.40 -2.66
N ASN A 130 -13.51 18.68 -3.89
CA ASN A 130 -12.26 18.15 -4.42
C ASN A 130 -11.11 18.99 -3.86
N ASN A 131 -10.13 18.34 -3.21
CA ASN A 131 -8.93 19.00 -2.68
C ASN A 131 -8.07 19.67 -3.76
N LEU A 132 -8.32 19.36 -5.05
CA LEU A 132 -7.68 19.99 -6.21
C LEU A 132 -8.56 21.09 -6.82
N TYR A 133 -9.76 21.36 -6.26
CA TYR A 133 -10.64 22.39 -6.75
C TYR A 133 -9.96 23.77 -6.69
N GLY A 134 -10.03 24.52 -7.77
CA GLY A 134 -9.38 25.84 -7.88
C GLY A 134 -7.84 25.80 -8.02
N LYS A 135 -7.20 24.63 -7.87
CA LYS A 135 -5.75 24.48 -8.05
C LYS A 135 -5.45 24.14 -9.51
N ARG A 136 -5.44 25.14 -10.37
CA ARG A 136 -5.10 25.02 -11.79
C ARG A 136 -3.76 25.68 -12.07
N GLY A 137 -3.14 25.32 -13.20
CA GLY A 137 -1.89 25.90 -13.62
C GLY A 137 -0.79 25.78 -12.56
N SER A 138 -0.19 26.89 -12.18
CA SER A 138 0.88 26.96 -11.16
C SER A 138 0.44 26.48 -9.77
N LYS A 139 -0.83 26.63 -9.41
CA LYS A 139 -1.39 26.25 -8.11
C LYS A 139 -1.60 24.72 -7.99
N SER A 140 -1.41 23.97 -9.08
CA SER A 140 -1.50 22.49 -9.02
C SER A 140 -0.27 21.92 -8.31
N PRO A 141 -0.42 20.97 -7.35
CA PRO A 141 0.70 20.31 -6.68
C PRO A 141 1.66 19.57 -7.62
N ARG A 142 1.21 19.28 -8.86
CA ARG A 142 2.00 18.60 -9.90
C ARG A 142 2.44 19.55 -11.01
N SER A 143 2.35 20.86 -10.79
CA SER A 143 2.78 21.83 -11.80
C SER A 143 4.30 21.79 -11.93
N VAL A 144 4.78 21.61 -13.13
CA VAL A 144 6.20 21.80 -13.51
C VAL A 144 6.47 23.21 -14.01
N VAL A 145 5.44 24.06 -14.05
CA VAL A 145 5.51 25.44 -14.52
C VAL A 145 5.60 26.33 -13.29
N THR A 146 6.79 26.80 -12.99
CA THR A 146 7.03 27.84 -11.98
C THR A 146 6.79 29.23 -12.59
N LYS A 147 6.81 30.27 -11.76
CA LYS A 147 6.70 31.67 -12.21
C LYS A 147 7.75 32.00 -13.27
N GLU A 148 9.00 31.58 -13.03
CA GLU A 148 10.14 31.82 -13.91
C GLU A 148 9.93 31.11 -15.26
N VAL A 149 9.51 29.86 -15.20
CA VAL A 149 9.22 29.06 -16.41
C VAL A 149 8.07 29.67 -17.21
N HIS A 150 6.99 30.12 -16.54
CA HIS A 150 5.87 30.81 -17.20
C HIS A 150 6.35 32.09 -17.89
N THR A 151 7.08 32.95 -17.16
CA THR A 151 7.64 34.19 -17.70
C THR A 151 8.54 33.92 -18.91
N CYS A 152 9.39 32.90 -18.84
CA CYS A 152 10.27 32.51 -19.93
C CYS A 152 9.48 32.03 -21.17
N ILE A 153 8.43 31.22 -21.01
CA ILE A 153 7.55 30.79 -22.09
C ILE A 153 6.90 31.99 -22.78
N MET A 154 6.33 32.91 -21.99
CA MET A 154 5.64 34.08 -22.52
C MET A 154 6.60 35.03 -23.24
N TYR A 155 7.80 35.28 -22.67
CA TYR A 155 8.83 36.10 -23.27
C TYR A 155 9.31 35.53 -24.61
N LEU A 156 9.74 34.25 -24.64
CA LEU A 156 10.23 33.62 -25.88
C LEU A 156 9.12 33.51 -26.93
N HIS A 157 7.88 33.28 -26.54
CA HIS A 157 6.74 33.27 -27.47
C HIS A 157 6.52 34.64 -28.11
N ARG A 158 6.66 35.73 -27.34
CA ARG A 158 6.56 37.11 -27.84
C ARG A 158 7.69 37.43 -28.83
N LEU A 159 8.87 36.78 -28.69
CA LEU A 159 9.98 36.87 -29.64
C LEU A 159 9.79 36.02 -30.90
N GLY A 160 8.60 35.36 -31.07
CA GLY A 160 8.26 34.59 -32.27
C GLY A 160 8.64 33.12 -32.23
N TYR A 161 9.12 32.58 -31.08
CA TYR A 161 9.39 31.15 -30.99
C TYR A 161 8.09 30.34 -30.97
N ASN A 162 8.00 29.34 -31.87
CA ASN A 162 6.83 28.48 -31.92
C ASN A 162 6.83 27.43 -30.79
N LYS A 163 5.66 26.79 -30.58
CA LYS A 163 5.43 25.80 -29.50
C LYS A 163 6.46 24.65 -29.52
N ARG A 164 6.86 24.18 -30.71
CA ARG A 164 7.83 23.09 -30.84
C ARG A 164 9.23 23.51 -30.41
N SER A 165 9.64 24.71 -30.78
CA SER A 165 10.91 25.30 -30.35
C SER A 165 10.94 25.53 -28.84
N LEU A 166 9.89 26.09 -28.27
CA LEU A 166 9.75 26.28 -26.82
C LEU A 166 9.84 24.97 -26.04
N SER A 167 9.19 23.91 -26.53
CA SER A 167 9.24 22.59 -25.92
C SER A 167 10.68 22.03 -25.89
N ARG A 168 11.45 22.21 -26.95
CA ARG A 168 12.85 21.76 -27.03
C ARG A 168 13.78 22.60 -26.13
N ILE A 169 13.64 23.92 -26.15
CA ILE A 169 14.49 24.85 -25.39
C ILE A 169 14.29 24.65 -23.88
N LEU A 170 13.03 24.53 -23.44
CA LEU A 170 12.66 24.45 -22.03
C LEU A 170 12.57 23.02 -21.51
N LEU A 171 12.80 22.02 -22.35
CA LEU A 171 12.67 20.58 -22.02
C LEU A 171 11.31 20.23 -21.41
N LEU A 172 10.25 20.91 -21.87
CA LEU A 172 8.88 20.70 -21.40
C LEU A 172 8.07 19.99 -22.48
N HIS A 173 7.11 19.17 -22.01
CA HIS A 173 6.20 18.50 -22.94
C HIS A 173 5.39 19.54 -23.75
N PRO A 174 5.17 19.32 -25.07
CA PRO A 174 4.42 20.25 -25.95
C PRO A 174 3.03 20.63 -25.41
N ASN A 175 2.33 19.67 -24.76
CA ASN A 175 1.03 19.93 -24.16
C ASN A 175 1.10 20.90 -22.97
N THR A 176 2.23 20.93 -22.24
CA THR A 176 2.46 21.91 -21.17
C THR A 176 2.59 23.30 -21.75
N ILE A 177 3.43 23.47 -22.79
CA ILE A 177 3.58 24.74 -23.52
C ILE A 177 2.22 25.20 -24.05
N ASN A 178 1.49 24.31 -24.74
CA ASN A 178 0.18 24.63 -25.30
C ASN A 178 -0.82 25.10 -24.24
N ARG A 179 -0.82 24.46 -23.07
CA ARG A 179 -1.70 24.85 -21.96
C ARG A 179 -1.36 26.24 -21.42
N VAL A 180 -0.09 26.55 -21.23
CA VAL A 180 0.35 27.87 -20.78
C VAL A 180 -0.05 28.96 -21.77
N LEU A 181 0.17 28.75 -23.07
CA LEU A 181 -0.14 29.74 -24.09
C LEU A 181 -1.65 29.93 -24.28
N ASN A 182 -2.45 28.89 -24.14
CA ASN A 182 -3.91 28.97 -24.31
C ASN A 182 -4.64 29.48 -23.08
N LYS A 183 -4.07 29.35 -21.87
CA LYS A 183 -4.64 29.78 -20.60
C LYS A 183 -3.59 30.40 -19.69
N PRO A 184 -2.98 31.51 -20.07
CA PRO A 184 -1.91 32.13 -19.31
C PRO A 184 -2.35 32.56 -17.89
N GLN A 185 -3.63 32.94 -17.75
CA GLN A 185 -4.22 33.32 -16.46
C GLN A 185 -4.20 32.21 -15.40
N ASP A 186 -4.14 30.95 -15.81
CA ASP A 186 -4.01 29.81 -14.86
C ASP A 186 -2.63 29.77 -14.19
N TYR A 187 -1.67 30.57 -14.67
CA TYR A 187 -0.28 30.61 -14.23
C TYR A 187 0.16 32.01 -13.74
N GLU A 188 -0.80 32.90 -13.46
CA GLU A 188 -0.53 34.14 -12.76
C GLU A 188 -0.21 33.88 -11.29
N TYR A 189 0.81 34.58 -10.76
CA TYR A 189 1.40 34.39 -9.44
C TYR A 189 1.19 35.59 -8.54
#